data_db1738a9718f728ca5a62798023570fc
#
_entry.id   db1738a9718f728ca5a62798023570fc
#
_cell.length_a   1.000
_cell.length_b   1.000
_cell.length_c   1.000
_cell.angle_alpha   90.00
_cell.angle_beta   90.00
_cell.angle_gamma   90.00
#
_symmetry.space_group_name_H-M   'P 1'
#
loop_
_entity.id
_entity.type
_entity.pdbx_description
1 polymer ?
#
loop_
_entity_poly.entity_id
_entity_poly.type
_entity_poly.pdbx_seq_one_letter_code
_entity_poly.pdbx_strand_id
1 'polypeptide(L)'
;MNIILFEDAKIPEKISIKDEKAKHILKILKLKAKDKFSCGLVNGSSGTGSITLIDKDWIHFSWEKTSDPVPLYPLTLLIGFTRPISSKRILREAASLGVEKIIFTGTDTGEKSYKDSNLWKGEYHKYLIDGAQQAASTGLPAVEFFKNLQSYLNHISAHQDSLTLEKIVLDNIEPEIKLSEYTPADNNCLLAIGSERGWSERERKLFRSNGFHFASLGTRVLRTETASTAGITLLLSRMGLL
;
A
#
# COMPACT_ATOMS: atom_id res chain seq x y z
N MET A 1 -13.68 -8.38 -2.82
CA MET A 1 -13.44 -7.33 -3.86
C MET A 1 -14.71 -6.50 -3.96
N ASN A 2 -14.60 -5.23 -3.63
CA ASN A 2 -15.75 -4.31 -3.56
C ASN A 2 -15.87 -3.43 -4.81
N ILE A 3 -14.79 -3.33 -5.60
CA ILE A 3 -14.75 -2.62 -6.88
C ILE A 3 -13.91 -3.45 -7.87
N ILE A 4 -14.22 -3.37 -9.16
CA ILE A 4 -13.41 -3.98 -10.23
C ILE A 4 -12.59 -2.88 -10.90
N LEU A 5 -11.27 -2.99 -10.83
CA LEU A 5 -10.36 -2.01 -11.40
C LEU A 5 -9.86 -2.42 -12.79
N PHE A 6 -9.82 -1.46 -13.69
CA PHE A 6 -9.26 -1.56 -15.03
C PHE A 6 -7.98 -0.74 -15.12
N GLU A 7 -6.96 -1.30 -15.73
CA GLU A 7 -5.65 -0.65 -15.95
C GLU A 7 -5.56 0.04 -17.33
N ASP A 8 -6.61 -0.11 -18.12
CA ASP A 8 -6.75 0.52 -19.44
C ASP A 8 -6.92 2.03 -19.34
N ALA A 9 -6.67 2.74 -20.44
CA ALA A 9 -6.89 4.19 -20.51
C ALA A 9 -8.38 4.58 -20.38
N LYS A 10 -9.29 3.64 -20.60
CA LYS A 10 -10.74 3.77 -20.43
C LYS A 10 -11.36 2.44 -20.02
N ILE A 11 -12.51 2.50 -19.35
CA ILE A 11 -13.30 1.30 -19.05
C ILE A 11 -13.73 0.64 -20.37
N PRO A 12 -13.46 -0.67 -20.56
CA PRO A 12 -13.89 -1.39 -21.76
C PRO A 12 -15.42 -1.58 -21.77
N GLU A 13 -16.00 -1.70 -22.96
CA GLU A 13 -17.44 -2.02 -23.10
C GLU A 13 -17.76 -3.51 -22.90
N LYS A 14 -16.75 -4.35 -22.93
CA LYS A 14 -16.87 -5.80 -22.73
C LYS A 14 -15.58 -6.41 -22.19
N ILE A 15 -15.70 -7.51 -21.46
CA ILE A 15 -14.57 -8.32 -20.98
C ILE A 15 -14.79 -9.80 -21.33
N SER A 16 -13.70 -10.51 -21.65
CA SER A 16 -13.78 -11.95 -21.95
C SER A 16 -14.18 -12.74 -20.71
N ILE A 17 -15.03 -13.75 -20.85
CA ILE A 17 -15.38 -14.69 -19.76
C ILE A 17 -14.16 -15.43 -19.20
N LYS A 18 -13.04 -15.47 -19.93
CA LYS A 18 -11.76 -16.05 -19.47
C LYS A 18 -10.97 -15.11 -18.55
N ASP A 19 -11.28 -13.82 -18.56
CA ASP A 19 -10.67 -12.83 -17.67
C ASP A 19 -11.01 -13.10 -16.20
N GLU A 20 -10.07 -12.87 -15.30
CA GLU A 20 -10.28 -13.06 -13.86
C GLU A 20 -11.36 -12.11 -13.31
N LYS A 21 -11.50 -10.89 -13.86
CA LYS A 21 -12.57 -9.95 -13.52
C LYS A 21 -13.94 -10.52 -13.90
N ALA A 22 -14.06 -11.10 -15.09
CA ALA A 22 -15.28 -11.76 -15.53
C ALA A 22 -15.63 -12.98 -14.67
N LYS A 23 -14.63 -13.81 -14.33
CA LYS A 23 -14.82 -14.94 -13.42
C LYS A 23 -15.31 -14.46 -12.05
N HIS A 24 -14.80 -13.36 -11.54
CA HIS A 24 -15.25 -12.77 -10.29
C HIS A 24 -16.72 -12.33 -10.37
N ILE A 25 -17.11 -11.60 -11.44
CA ILE A 25 -18.49 -11.18 -11.70
C ILE A 25 -19.44 -12.37 -11.71
N LEU A 26 -19.09 -13.41 -12.49
CA LEU A 26 -20.00 -14.54 -12.73
C LEU A 26 -20.04 -15.55 -11.58
N LYS A 27 -18.88 -15.89 -10.99
CA LYS A 27 -18.77 -17.00 -10.03
C LYS A 27 -18.84 -16.55 -8.59
N ILE A 28 -18.29 -15.38 -8.26
CA ILE A 28 -18.23 -14.87 -6.88
C ILE A 28 -19.42 -13.97 -6.61
N LEU A 29 -19.61 -12.92 -7.42
CA LEU A 29 -20.73 -12.01 -7.29
C LEU A 29 -22.04 -12.60 -7.84
N LYS A 30 -21.96 -13.59 -8.71
CA LYS A 30 -23.08 -14.30 -9.34
C LYS A 30 -24.05 -13.36 -10.07
N LEU A 31 -23.51 -12.30 -10.66
CA LEU A 31 -24.30 -11.29 -11.37
C LEU A 31 -24.77 -11.81 -12.73
N LYS A 32 -25.91 -11.27 -13.17
CA LYS A 32 -26.61 -11.61 -14.41
C LYS A 32 -26.80 -10.36 -15.27
N ALA A 33 -27.35 -10.52 -16.46
CA ALA A 33 -27.76 -9.39 -17.29
C ALA A 33 -28.76 -8.50 -16.51
N LYS A 34 -28.58 -7.17 -16.64
CA LYS A 34 -29.24 -6.09 -15.92
C LYS A 34 -28.73 -5.81 -14.50
N ASP A 35 -27.88 -6.67 -13.94
CA ASP A 35 -27.25 -6.38 -12.65
C ASP A 35 -26.13 -5.31 -12.79
N LYS A 36 -25.82 -4.68 -11.68
CA LYS A 36 -24.81 -3.62 -11.57
C LYS A 36 -23.65 -4.05 -10.70
N PHE A 37 -22.46 -3.48 -10.98
CA PHE A 37 -21.26 -3.67 -10.19
C PHE A 37 -20.44 -2.39 -10.13
N SER A 38 -19.70 -2.20 -9.03
CA SER A 38 -18.77 -1.08 -8.90
C SER A 38 -17.52 -1.33 -9.74
N CYS A 39 -17.09 -0.35 -10.51
CA CYS A 39 -15.86 -0.41 -11.28
C CYS A 39 -15.18 0.94 -11.39
N GLY A 40 -13.90 0.94 -11.76
CA GLY A 40 -13.13 2.17 -11.92
C GLY A 40 -11.83 1.94 -12.68
N LEU A 41 -11.18 3.04 -13.00
CA LEU A 41 -9.83 3.05 -13.57
C LEU A 41 -8.81 3.14 -12.45
N VAL A 42 -7.72 2.40 -12.57
CA VAL A 42 -6.59 2.54 -11.64
C VAL A 42 -6.11 3.99 -11.65
N ASN A 43 -5.97 4.59 -10.47
CA ASN A 43 -5.65 6.01 -10.24
C ASN A 43 -6.59 6.98 -10.96
N GLY A 44 -7.80 6.55 -11.30
CA GLY A 44 -8.78 7.29 -12.05
C GLY A 44 -10.16 7.31 -11.40
N SER A 45 -11.15 7.71 -12.17
CA SER A 45 -12.54 7.80 -11.72
C SER A 45 -13.14 6.43 -11.43
N SER A 46 -14.11 6.40 -10.52
CA SER A 46 -14.94 5.23 -10.25
C SER A 46 -16.39 5.44 -10.67
N GLY A 47 -17.13 4.35 -10.78
CA GLY A 47 -18.51 4.39 -11.18
C GLY A 47 -19.20 3.04 -11.19
N THR A 48 -20.31 2.96 -11.89
CA THR A 48 -21.16 1.78 -11.97
C THR A 48 -21.14 1.16 -13.36
N GLY A 49 -20.76 -0.10 -13.42
CA GLY A 49 -20.94 -0.95 -14.60
C GLY A 49 -22.34 -1.59 -14.58
N SER A 50 -23.08 -1.52 -15.68
CA SER A 50 -24.39 -2.16 -15.84
C SER A 50 -24.30 -3.25 -16.91
N ILE A 51 -24.48 -4.52 -16.56
CA ILE A 51 -24.36 -5.65 -17.46
C ILE A 51 -25.52 -5.62 -18.46
N THR A 52 -25.21 -5.50 -19.74
CA THR A 52 -26.22 -5.46 -20.82
C THR A 52 -26.48 -6.83 -21.41
N LEU A 53 -25.43 -7.65 -21.60
CA LEU A 53 -25.52 -8.98 -22.18
C LEU A 53 -24.38 -9.88 -21.64
N ILE A 54 -24.68 -11.13 -21.43
CA ILE A 54 -23.68 -12.18 -21.19
C ILE A 54 -23.88 -13.24 -22.28
N ASP A 55 -22.86 -13.42 -23.11
CA ASP A 55 -22.84 -14.49 -24.11
C ASP A 55 -21.76 -15.55 -23.77
N LYS A 56 -21.50 -16.48 -24.71
CA LYS A 56 -20.55 -17.58 -24.49
C LYS A 56 -19.08 -17.14 -24.31
N ASP A 57 -18.71 -15.94 -24.80
CA ASP A 57 -17.32 -15.48 -24.86
C ASP A 57 -17.11 -14.16 -24.09
N TRP A 58 -18.17 -13.36 -23.88
CA TRP A 58 -18.06 -12.00 -23.37
C TRP A 58 -19.14 -11.65 -22.34
N ILE A 59 -18.77 -10.72 -21.43
CA ILE A 59 -19.70 -9.91 -20.63
C ILE A 59 -19.67 -8.52 -21.24
N HIS A 60 -20.81 -8.05 -21.75
CA HIS A 60 -21.00 -6.70 -22.24
C HIS A 60 -21.61 -5.83 -21.12
N PHE A 61 -21.12 -4.60 -20.96
CA PHE A 61 -21.67 -3.68 -19.98
C PHE A 61 -21.47 -2.23 -20.44
N SER A 62 -22.34 -1.35 -19.98
CA SER A 62 -22.14 0.09 -20.02
C SER A 62 -21.51 0.55 -18.72
N TRP A 63 -20.81 1.68 -18.74
CA TRP A 63 -20.22 2.29 -17.55
C TRP A 63 -20.67 3.75 -17.41
N GLU A 64 -21.03 4.12 -16.20
CA GLU A 64 -21.40 5.47 -15.81
C GLU A 64 -20.47 5.92 -14.67
N LYS A 65 -19.72 7.02 -14.89
CA LYS A 65 -18.88 7.64 -13.87
C LYS A 65 -19.74 8.21 -12.75
N THR A 66 -19.38 7.91 -11.48
CA THR A 66 -20.07 8.44 -10.31
C THR A 66 -19.17 9.28 -9.40
N SER A 67 -17.85 9.06 -9.45
CA SER A 67 -16.91 9.77 -8.57
C SER A 67 -15.58 10.04 -9.26
N ASP A 68 -14.97 11.16 -8.91
CA ASP A 68 -13.58 11.47 -9.23
C ASP A 68 -12.61 10.66 -8.36
N PRO A 69 -11.33 10.55 -8.75
CA PRO A 69 -10.32 9.89 -7.93
C PRO A 69 -10.23 10.54 -6.54
N VAL A 70 -10.18 9.70 -5.50
CA VAL A 70 -9.92 10.14 -4.14
C VAL A 70 -8.42 10.06 -3.89
N PRO A 71 -7.77 11.15 -3.43
CA PRO A 71 -6.36 11.13 -3.08
C PRO A 71 -6.04 10.07 -2.03
N LEU A 72 -4.86 9.46 -2.12
CA LEU A 72 -4.31 8.62 -1.08
C LEU A 72 -3.88 9.48 0.12
N TYR A 73 -3.77 8.86 1.29
CA TYR A 73 -3.30 9.56 2.48
C TYR A 73 -1.81 9.88 2.38
N PRO A 74 -1.36 11.07 2.81
CA PRO A 74 0.03 11.53 2.71
C PRO A 74 0.94 10.79 3.71
N LEU A 75 0.98 9.48 3.59
CA LEU A 75 1.78 8.57 4.39
C LEU A 75 2.72 7.75 3.50
N THR A 76 4.01 7.87 3.75
CA THR A 76 5.03 7.01 3.17
C THR A 76 5.39 5.89 4.14
N LEU A 77 5.26 4.63 3.69
CA LEU A 77 5.75 3.46 4.42
C LEU A 77 7.16 3.10 3.93
N LEU A 78 8.18 3.29 4.76
CA LEU A 78 9.53 2.77 4.54
C LEU A 78 9.66 1.41 5.23
N ILE A 79 9.98 0.36 4.49
CA ILE A 79 10.03 -0.98 5.05
C ILE A 79 11.25 -1.78 4.56
N GLY A 80 11.87 -2.53 5.46
CA GLY A 80 12.90 -3.49 5.10
C GLY A 80 12.33 -4.62 4.23
N PHE A 81 13.10 -5.13 3.25
CA PHE A 81 12.67 -6.30 2.49
C PHE A 81 12.36 -7.47 3.43
N THR A 82 11.16 -8.01 3.32
CA THR A 82 10.67 -9.16 4.09
C THR A 82 10.51 -10.38 3.21
N ARG A 83 10.20 -11.53 3.81
CA ARG A 83 9.83 -12.73 3.06
C ARG A 83 8.72 -12.39 2.04
N PRO A 84 8.78 -12.94 0.82
CA PRO A 84 7.80 -12.62 -0.22
C PRO A 84 6.34 -12.76 0.23
N ILE A 85 6.03 -13.76 1.07
CA ILE A 85 4.68 -13.96 1.59
C ILE A 85 4.24 -12.82 2.54
N SER A 86 5.14 -12.30 3.36
CA SER A 86 4.87 -11.14 4.23
C SER A 86 4.77 -9.86 3.40
N SER A 87 5.68 -9.67 2.43
CA SER A 87 5.62 -8.51 1.50
C SER A 87 4.31 -8.45 0.72
N LYS A 88 3.77 -9.59 0.26
CA LYS A 88 2.47 -9.67 -0.42
C LYS A 88 1.31 -9.20 0.47
N ARG A 89 1.36 -9.52 1.77
CA ARG A 89 0.38 -9.03 2.75
C ARG A 89 0.54 -7.54 2.98
N ILE A 90 1.76 -7.07 3.22
CA ILE A 90 2.04 -5.65 3.45
C ILE A 90 1.57 -4.78 2.28
N LEU A 91 1.88 -5.18 1.03
CA LEU A 91 1.43 -4.47 -0.17
C LEU A 91 -0.10 -4.35 -0.22
N ARG A 92 -0.80 -5.46 0.05
CA ARG A 92 -2.27 -5.49 0.03
C ARG A 92 -2.87 -4.61 1.13
N GLU A 93 -2.37 -4.74 2.36
CA GLU A 93 -2.88 -3.98 3.51
C GLU A 93 -2.57 -2.49 3.39
N ALA A 94 -1.35 -2.12 2.96
CA ALA A 94 -0.97 -0.72 2.75
C ALA A 94 -1.83 -0.05 1.66
N ALA A 95 -2.08 -0.76 0.54
CA ALA A 95 -2.99 -0.27 -0.50
C ALA A 95 -4.43 -0.15 0.00
N SER A 96 -4.90 -1.12 0.79
CA SER A 96 -6.24 -1.09 1.40
C SER A 96 -6.41 0.05 2.40
N LEU A 97 -5.34 0.41 3.11
CA LEU A 97 -5.32 1.53 4.07
C LEU A 97 -5.05 2.89 3.41
N GLY A 98 -4.88 2.94 2.10
CA GLY A 98 -4.74 4.19 1.34
C GLY A 98 -3.38 4.89 1.50
N VAL A 99 -2.30 4.16 1.82
CA VAL A 99 -0.94 4.69 1.87
C VAL A 99 -0.53 5.23 0.50
N GLU A 100 0.05 6.43 0.45
CA GLU A 100 0.45 7.07 -0.82
C GLU A 100 1.69 6.42 -1.43
N LYS A 101 2.68 6.06 -0.61
CA LYS A 101 3.97 5.55 -1.09
C LYS A 101 4.50 4.42 -0.21
N ILE A 102 5.06 3.39 -0.84
CA ILE A 102 5.74 2.28 -0.17
C ILE A 102 7.18 2.21 -0.66
N ILE A 103 8.13 2.32 0.24
CA ILE A 103 9.57 2.25 -0.04
C ILE A 103 10.10 0.93 0.53
N PHE A 104 10.58 0.04 -0.34
CA PHE A 104 11.30 -1.14 0.11
C PHE A 104 12.80 -0.89 0.12
N THR A 105 13.47 -1.22 1.22
CA THR A 105 14.91 -1.02 1.36
C THR A 105 15.62 -2.25 1.91
N GLY A 106 16.87 -2.45 1.50
CA GLY A 106 17.75 -3.42 2.16
C GLY A 106 18.08 -2.96 3.57
N THR A 107 18.07 -3.89 4.53
CA THR A 107 18.48 -3.67 5.93
C THR A 107 19.71 -4.49 6.27
N ASP A 108 20.50 -4.06 7.26
CA ASP A 108 21.70 -4.79 7.70
C ASP A 108 21.38 -6.20 8.20
N THR A 109 20.23 -6.36 8.85
CA THR A 109 19.77 -7.60 9.48
C THR A 109 18.90 -8.45 8.55
N GLY A 110 18.45 -7.90 7.41
CA GLY A 110 17.55 -8.54 6.46
C GLY A 110 18.22 -9.63 5.63
N GLU A 111 17.41 -10.58 5.17
CA GLU A 111 17.86 -11.64 4.25
C GLU A 111 18.03 -11.07 2.84
N LYS A 112 19.26 -11.11 2.32
CA LYS A 112 19.62 -10.49 1.04
C LYS A 112 18.86 -11.05 -0.17
N SER A 113 18.49 -12.34 -0.14
CA SER A 113 17.78 -13.00 -1.23
C SER A 113 16.34 -12.50 -1.42
N TYR A 114 15.73 -11.86 -0.42
CA TYR A 114 14.34 -11.41 -0.52
C TYR A 114 14.12 -10.31 -1.57
N LYS A 115 15.12 -9.44 -1.78
CA LYS A 115 15.09 -8.42 -2.83
C LYS A 115 15.15 -8.99 -4.25
N ASP A 116 15.66 -10.21 -4.42
CA ASP A 116 15.82 -10.85 -5.72
C ASP A 116 14.58 -11.70 -6.12
N SER A 117 13.55 -11.71 -5.27
CA SER A 117 12.30 -12.43 -5.51
C SER A 117 11.61 -11.96 -6.80
N ASN A 118 10.94 -12.90 -7.48
CA ASN A 118 10.09 -12.60 -8.63
C ASN A 118 8.95 -11.63 -8.28
N LEU A 119 8.56 -11.53 -7.02
CA LEU A 119 7.60 -10.55 -6.55
C LEU A 119 7.95 -9.14 -7.04
N TRP A 120 9.23 -8.76 -7.00
CA TRP A 120 9.70 -7.42 -7.36
C TRP A 120 9.90 -7.19 -8.86
N LYS A 121 9.70 -8.24 -9.68
CA LYS A 121 9.75 -8.18 -11.15
C LYS A 121 8.38 -7.89 -11.77
N GLY A 122 7.51 -7.19 -11.03
CA GLY A 122 6.18 -6.77 -11.50
C GLY A 122 5.00 -7.47 -10.81
N GLU A 123 5.20 -8.65 -10.17
CA GLU A 123 4.10 -9.36 -9.48
C GLU A 123 3.49 -8.55 -8.33
N TYR A 124 4.27 -7.63 -7.70
CA TYR A 124 3.81 -6.81 -6.58
C TYR A 124 2.59 -5.95 -6.92
N HIS A 125 2.49 -5.48 -8.17
CA HIS A 125 1.40 -4.64 -8.63
C HIS A 125 0.01 -5.28 -8.43
N LYS A 126 -0.08 -6.58 -8.66
CA LYS A 126 -1.30 -7.35 -8.41
C LYS A 126 -1.79 -7.22 -6.96
N TYR A 127 -0.89 -7.21 -5.98
CA TYR A 127 -1.27 -7.13 -4.56
C TYR A 127 -1.72 -5.71 -4.17
N LEU A 128 -1.21 -4.68 -4.84
CA LEU A 128 -1.73 -3.32 -4.68
C LEU A 128 -3.17 -3.24 -5.22
N ILE A 129 -3.42 -3.76 -6.42
CA ILE A 129 -4.76 -3.83 -7.00
C ILE A 129 -5.71 -4.61 -6.09
N ASP A 130 -5.30 -5.77 -5.59
CA ASP A 130 -6.11 -6.57 -4.67
C ASP A 130 -6.53 -5.77 -3.42
N GLY A 131 -5.59 -5.00 -2.84
CA GLY A 131 -5.85 -4.15 -1.67
C GLY A 131 -6.79 -3.00 -1.97
N ALA A 132 -6.54 -2.26 -3.04
CA ALA A 132 -7.38 -1.14 -3.47
C ALA A 132 -8.81 -1.60 -3.81
N GLN A 133 -8.94 -2.71 -4.54
CA GLN A 133 -10.25 -3.30 -4.85
C GLN A 133 -11.04 -3.72 -3.60
N GLN A 134 -10.34 -4.24 -2.57
CA GLN A 134 -10.98 -4.59 -1.29
C GLN A 134 -11.47 -3.34 -0.55
N ALA A 135 -10.73 -2.25 -0.61
CA ALA A 135 -11.06 -0.97 0.01
C ALA A 135 -12.08 -0.13 -0.80
N ALA A 136 -12.55 -0.63 -1.96
CA ALA A 136 -13.38 0.12 -2.90
C ALA A 136 -12.71 1.42 -3.39
N SER A 137 -11.38 1.46 -3.43
CA SER A 137 -10.56 2.58 -3.89
C SER A 137 -10.03 2.34 -5.30
N THR A 138 -9.80 3.42 -6.04
CA THR A 138 -9.11 3.39 -7.34
C THR A 138 -7.63 3.73 -7.22
N GLY A 139 -7.21 4.37 -6.11
CA GLY A 139 -5.83 4.79 -5.88
C GLY A 139 -4.90 3.63 -5.57
N LEU A 140 -3.72 3.61 -6.20
CA LEU A 140 -2.65 2.66 -5.88
C LEU A 140 -1.44 3.39 -5.32
N PRO A 141 -0.82 2.88 -4.23
CA PRO A 141 0.45 3.39 -3.74
C PRO A 141 1.55 3.37 -4.81
N ALA A 142 2.37 4.41 -4.86
CA ALA A 142 3.65 4.34 -5.56
C ALA A 142 4.59 3.38 -4.83
N VAL A 143 5.36 2.57 -5.57
CA VAL A 143 6.35 1.66 -4.97
C VAL A 143 7.73 1.96 -5.52
N GLU A 144 8.68 2.16 -4.61
CA GLU A 144 10.08 2.43 -4.93
C GLU A 144 11.00 1.45 -4.19
N PHE A 145 12.20 1.23 -4.73
CA PHE A 145 13.16 0.27 -4.21
C PHE A 145 14.52 0.92 -4.02
N PHE A 146 15.10 0.73 -2.84
CA PHE A 146 16.43 1.23 -2.51
C PHE A 146 17.35 0.09 -2.08
N LYS A 147 18.64 0.21 -2.45
CA LYS A 147 19.66 -0.80 -2.15
C LYS A 147 19.81 -1.02 -0.63
N ASN A 148 19.76 0.07 0.15
CA ASN A 148 19.89 0.07 1.60
C ASN A 148 19.32 1.38 2.17
N LEU A 149 19.15 1.42 3.49
CA LEU A 149 18.62 2.58 4.21
C LEU A 149 19.41 3.88 3.90
N GLN A 150 20.75 3.82 3.87
CA GLN A 150 21.58 5.00 3.60
C GLN A 150 21.26 5.62 2.24
N SER A 151 21.07 4.79 1.20
CA SER A 151 20.74 5.29 -0.14
C SER A 151 19.38 5.98 -0.18
N TYR A 152 18.41 5.49 0.57
CA TYR A 152 17.11 6.17 0.72
C TYR A 152 17.22 7.50 1.48
N LEU A 153 17.92 7.50 2.62
CA LEU A 153 18.11 8.73 3.41
C LEU A 153 18.85 9.82 2.63
N ASN A 154 19.85 9.45 1.86
CA ASN A 154 20.54 10.39 0.95
C ASN A 154 19.58 10.93 -0.13
N HIS A 155 18.69 10.07 -0.66
CA HIS A 155 17.71 10.48 -1.66
C HIS A 155 16.73 11.51 -1.10
N ILE A 156 16.11 11.26 0.04
CA ILE A 156 15.15 12.21 0.63
C ILE A 156 15.84 13.53 1.05
N SER A 157 17.08 13.48 1.55
CA SER A 157 17.84 14.68 1.90
C SER A 157 18.16 15.56 0.68
N ALA A 158 18.39 14.95 -0.49
CA ALA A 158 18.68 15.67 -1.72
C ALA A 158 17.43 16.26 -2.41
N HIS A 159 16.24 15.71 -2.13
CA HIS A 159 14.96 16.07 -2.77
C HIS A 159 13.94 16.65 -1.79
N GLN A 160 14.40 17.12 -0.64
CA GLN A 160 13.53 17.66 0.39
C GLN A 160 12.99 19.02 -0.07
N ASP A 161 11.88 19.00 -0.82
CA ASP A 161 11.04 20.17 -1.03
C ASP A 161 10.50 20.66 0.32
N SER A 162 10.13 21.91 0.40
CA SER A 162 9.78 22.71 1.58
C SER A 162 8.65 22.17 2.49
N LEU A 163 8.15 20.97 2.27
CA LEU A 163 7.16 20.32 3.12
C LEU A 163 7.84 19.65 4.30
N THR A 164 7.38 19.98 5.50
CA THR A 164 7.81 19.30 6.73
C THR A 164 7.38 17.84 6.65
N LEU A 165 8.33 16.91 6.71
CA LEU A 165 8.09 15.47 6.72
C LEU A 165 8.30 14.94 8.14
N GLU A 166 7.24 14.54 8.80
CA GLU A 166 7.29 13.85 10.08
C GLU A 166 7.86 12.44 9.92
N LYS A 167 8.96 12.15 10.58
CA LYS A 167 9.72 10.90 10.40
C LYS A 167 9.65 10.05 11.66
N ILE A 168 8.99 8.92 11.57
CA ILE A 168 8.80 8.00 12.67
C ILE A 168 9.43 6.64 12.31
N VAL A 169 10.18 6.06 13.23
CA VAL A 169 10.68 4.70 13.11
C VAL A 169 10.12 3.82 14.22
N LEU A 170 9.54 2.67 13.86
CA LEU A 170 9.14 1.65 14.83
C LEU A 170 10.35 0.84 15.25
N ASP A 171 10.59 0.83 16.55
CA ASP A 171 11.67 0.07 17.19
C ASP A 171 11.21 -0.49 18.53
N ASN A 172 11.60 -1.74 18.83
CA ASN A 172 11.28 -2.42 20.08
C ASN A 172 12.40 -2.30 21.13
N ILE A 173 13.57 -1.81 20.74
CA ILE A 173 14.77 -1.81 21.57
C ILE A 173 14.96 -0.45 22.25
N GLU A 174 14.82 0.64 21.50
CA GLU A 174 15.07 1.98 21.98
C GLU A 174 13.92 2.96 21.69
N PRO A 175 12.65 2.60 21.96
CA PRO A 175 11.54 3.52 21.72
C PRO A 175 11.57 4.68 22.73
N GLU A 176 11.27 5.88 22.26
CA GLU A 176 11.14 7.09 23.06
C GLU A 176 9.70 7.32 23.50
N ILE A 177 8.73 6.86 22.68
CA ILE A 177 7.31 7.08 22.90
C ILE A 177 6.51 5.88 22.37
N LYS A 178 5.29 5.69 22.84
CA LYS A 178 4.35 4.80 22.13
C LYS A 178 3.74 5.54 20.94
N LEU A 179 3.60 4.86 19.81
CA LEU A 179 2.98 5.46 18.62
C LEU A 179 1.55 5.97 18.91
N SER A 180 0.82 5.32 19.82
CA SER A 180 -0.50 5.78 20.28
C SER A 180 -0.50 7.11 20.99
N GLU A 181 0.63 7.55 21.52
CA GLU A 181 0.81 8.81 22.24
C GLU A 181 1.46 9.89 21.36
N TYR A 182 2.00 9.49 20.19
CA TYR A 182 2.62 10.39 19.23
C TYR A 182 1.57 11.27 18.54
N THR A 183 1.83 12.56 18.43
CA THR A 183 0.97 13.48 17.67
C THR A 183 1.83 14.14 16.60
N PRO A 184 1.63 13.82 15.32
CA PRO A 184 2.34 14.48 14.24
C PRO A 184 2.06 15.98 14.23
N ALA A 185 3.09 16.78 13.98
CA ALA A 185 2.94 18.23 13.80
C ALA A 185 2.46 18.57 12.38
N ASP A 186 2.67 17.66 11.43
CA ASP A 186 2.24 17.79 10.04
C ASP A 186 1.51 16.51 9.60
N ASN A 187 0.66 16.66 8.58
CA ASN A 187 -0.06 15.53 8.00
C ASN A 187 0.75 14.76 6.94
N ASN A 188 2.01 15.12 6.68
CA ASN A 188 2.88 14.38 5.78
C ASN A 188 3.86 13.54 6.61
N CYS A 189 3.63 12.24 6.67
CA CYS A 189 4.35 11.34 7.55
C CYS A 189 5.12 10.25 6.80
N LEU A 190 6.29 9.88 7.34
CA LEU A 190 7.06 8.72 6.96
C LEU A 190 7.15 7.76 8.14
N LEU A 191 6.63 6.55 7.98
CA LEU A 191 6.68 5.47 8.96
C LEU A 191 7.69 4.41 8.53
N ALA A 192 8.77 4.24 9.29
CA ALA A 192 9.80 3.25 9.02
C ALA A 192 9.62 1.99 9.86
N ILE A 193 9.65 0.81 9.22
CA ILE A 193 9.49 -0.51 9.85
C ILE A 193 10.60 -1.44 9.36
N GLY A 194 11.31 -2.09 10.29
CA GLY A 194 12.41 -3.00 9.98
C GLY A 194 11.96 -4.28 9.26
N SER A 195 12.94 -5.05 8.79
CA SER A 195 12.71 -6.45 8.39
C SER A 195 12.35 -7.30 9.61
N GLU A 196 12.23 -8.62 9.45
CA GLU A 196 11.85 -9.54 10.54
C GLU A 196 12.79 -9.50 11.75
N ARG A 197 14.02 -9.03 11.57
CA ARG A 197 15.03 -8.88 12.64
C ARG A 197 15.16 -7.43 13.14
N GLY A 198 14.27 -6.54 12.71
CA GLY A 198 14.31 -5.12 13.07
C GLY A 198 15.51 -4.38 12.48
N TRP A 199 15.92 -3.31 13.13
CA TRP A 199 17.01 -2.43 12.70
C TRP A 199 18.31 -2.79 13.43
N SER A 200 19.46 -2.62 12.76
CA SER A 200 20.77 -2.71 13.38
C SER A 200 21.08 -1.46 14.22
N GLU A 201 22.10 -1.54 15.09
CA GLU A 201 22.57 -0.38 15.83
C GLU A 201 23.06 0.73 14.89
N ARG A 202 23.71 0.38 13.78
CA ARG A 202 24.14 1.33 12.76
C ARG A 202 22.93 2.03 12.12
N GLU A 203 21.87 1.29 11.80
CA GLU A 203 20.65 1.85 11.20
C GLU A 203 19.91 2.76 12.20
N ARG A 204 19.86 2.42 13.50
CA ARG A 204 19.33 3.30 14.52
C ARG A 204 20.09 4.63 14.60
N LYS A 205 21.43 4.59 14.55
CA LYS A 205 22.26 5.80 14.48
C LYS A 205 21.93 6.64 13.25
N LEU A 206 21.71 6.02 12.09
CA LEU A 206 21.30 6.72 10.88
C LEU A 206 19.92 7.38 11.03
N PHE A 207 18.94 6.69 11.61
CA PHE A 207 17.64 7.28 11.87
C PHE A 207 17.74 8.50 12.81
N ARG A 208 18.48 8.39 13.90
CA ARG A 208 18.69 9.51 14.83
C ARG A 208 19.33 10.72 14.15
N SER A 209 20.39 10.50 13.37
CA SER A 209 21.09 11.59 12.66
C SER A 209 20.25 12.24 11.55
N ASN A 210 19.16 11.59 11.13
CA ASN A 210 18.22 12.12 10.14
C ASN A 210 16.89 12.60 10.76
N GLY A 211 16.83 12.74 12.10
CA GLY A 211 15.71 13.33 12.80
C GLY A 211 14.46 12.47 12.87
N PHE A 212 14.61 11.14 12.95
CA PHE A 212 13.48 10.23 13.18
C PHE A 212 13.14 10.14 14.66
N HIS A 213 11.85 10.15 14.97
CA HIS A 213 11.30 9.84 16.29
C HIS A 213 11.13 8.32 16.44
N PHE A 214 11.63 7.78 17.55
CA PHE A 214 11.57 6.34 17.82
C PHE A 214 10.29 6.01 18.59
N ALA A 215 9.45 5.19 17.99
CA ALA A 215 8.16 4.83 18.57
C ALA A 215 8.00 3.31 18.70
N SER A 216 7.18 2.86 19.64
CA SER A 216 6.78 1.46 19.80
C SER A 216 5.28 1.26 19.60
N LEU A 217 4.89 0.04 19.23
CA LEU A 217 3.49 -0.42 19.23
C LEU A 217 3.09 -1.10 20.55
N GLY A 218 3.89 -0.95 21.59
CA GLY A 218 3.70 -1.56 22.88
C GLY A 218 4.78 -2.60 23.20
N THR A 219 4.53 -3.43 24.23
CA THR A 219 5.55 -4.35 24.80
C THR A 219 5.71 -5.66 24.05
N ARG A 220 4.82 -5.98 23.10
CA ARG A 220 4.87 -7.23 22.36
C ARG A 220 5.63 -7.04 21.04
N VAL A 221 6.51 -8.01 20.73
CA VAL A 221 7.14 -8.09 19.41
C VAL A 221 6.09 -8.60 18.40
N LEU A 222 5.80 -7.78 17.40
CA LEU A 222 4.86 -8.11 16.33
C LEU A 222 5.62 -8.61 15.10
N ARG A 223 4.98 -9.45 14.29
CA ARG A 223 5.47 -9.73 12.93
C ARG A 223 5.45 -8.47 12.10
N THR A 224 6.34 -8.36 11.13
CA THR A 224 6.49 -7.15 10.31
C THR A 224 5.19 -6.76 9.61
N GLU A 225 4.46 -7.72 9.04
CA GLU A 225 3.16 -7.46 8.41
C GLU A 225 2.11 -6.95 9.41
N THR A 226 2.09 -7.48 10.63
CA THR A 226 1.19 -7.02 11.70
C THR A 226 1.60 -5.62 12.19
N ALA A 227 2.90 -5.38 12.35
CA ALA A 227 3.43 -4.08 12.74
C ALA A 227 3.12 -3.02 11.68
N SER A 228 3.18 -3.38 10.38
CA SER A 228 2.83 -2.49 9.27
C SER A 228 1.36 -2.08 9.34
N THR A 229 0.43 -3.03 9.41
CA THR A 229 -1.00 -2.74 9.49
C THR A 229 -1.33 -1.91 10.73
N ALA A 230 -0.85 -2.32 11.91
CA ALA A 230 -1.09 -1.62 13.16
C ALA A 230 -0.48 -0.21 13.17
N GLY A 231 0.76 -0.08 12.69
CA GLY A 231 1.47 1.20 12.64
C GLY A 231 0.83 2.19 11.69
N ILE A 232 0.46 1.75 10.47
CA ILE A 232 -0.25 2.58 9.49
C ILE A 232 -1.59 3.05 10.08
N THR A 233 -2.42 2.12 10.55
CA THR A 233 -3.75 2.44 11.11
C THR A 233 -3.65 3.43 12.26
N LEU A 234 -2.74 3.18 13.20
CA LEU A 234 -2.58 4.02 14.37
C LEU A 234 -2.07 5.42 13.99
N LEU A 235 -1.12 5.51 13.07
CA LEU A 235 -0.59 6.80 12.62
C LEU A 235 -1.63 7.59 11.84
N LEU A 236 -2.37 6.98 10.92
CA LEU A 236 -3.46 7.64 10.21
C LEU A 236 -4.56 8.15 11.17
N SER A 237 -4.87 7.36 12.21
CA SER A 237 -5.79 7.81 13.28
C SER A 237 -5.24 9.02 14.04
N ARG A 238 -3.93 9.06 14.33
CA ARG A 238 -3.27 10.20 15.00
C ARG A 238 -3.18 11.44 14.09
N MET A 239 -3.18 11.25 12.78
CA MET A 239 -3.29 12.33 11.78
C MET A 239 -4.74 12.81 11.58
N GLY A 240 -5.74 12.18 12.21
CA GLY A 240 -7.16 12.50 12.04
C GLY A 240 -7.73 12.08 10.69
N LEU A 241 -7.13 11.08 10.04
CA LEU A 241 -7.51 10.59 8.70
C LEU A 241 -8.29 9.26 8.74
N LEU A 242 -8.35 8.59 9.91
CA LEU A 242 -9.17 7.42 10.21
C LEU A 242 -9.95 7.63 11.49
#